data_6393ca1880459d44527ddc4ad343e837
#
_entry.id   6393ca1880459d44527ddc4ad343e837
#
_cell.length_a   1.000
_cell.length_b   1.000
_cell.length_c   1.000
_cell.angle_alpha   90.00
_cell.angle_beta   90.00
_cell.angle_gamma   90.00
#
_symmetry.space_group_name_H-M   'P 1'
#
loop_
_entity.id
_entity.type
_entity.pdbx_description
1 polymer ?
#
loop_
_entity_poly.entity_id
_entity_poly.type
_entity_poly.pdbx_seq_one_letter_code
_entity_poly.pdbx_strand_id
1 'polypeptide(L)'
;YLSLLAVERVLGAHGLRAFDVERLPTHGGSLRLFCCRTEASHAATAGLAQCRADETAAGLDKPETYDGFAARVAQVRDGFRDWIARARDEGRTVCAYGAAAKGNTFLNYCGVTSDDIVAAFDANPAKQNRYLPGSHIPVFAPARIGEFRPDDVLILPWNLKDEITAQLAHIRDWGGRFVIASPDVQVLD
;
A
#
# COMPACT_ATOMS: atom_id res chain seq x y z
N TYR A 1 2.85 -4.91 11.12
CA TYR A 1 3.36 -5.90 10.17
C TYR A 1 4.46 -6.69 10.89
N LEU A 2 4.38 -8.02 10.83
CA LEU A 2 5.31 -8.91 11.53
C LEU A 2 5.89 -9.93 10.55
N SER A 3 7.17 -10.27 10.71
CA SER A 3 7.81 -11.41 10.05
C SER A 3 7.46 -12.72 10.78
N LEU A 4 7.69 -13.85 10.13
CA LEU A 4 7.59 -15.18 10.79
C LEU A 4 8.48 -15.23 12.03
N LEU A 5 9.75 -14.79 11.91
CA LEU A 5 10.71 -14.77 13.02
C LEU A 5 10.20 -13.97 14.23
N ALA A 6 9.55 -12.83 13.99
CA ALA A 6 8.95 -12.02 15.05
C ALA A 6 7.75 -12.71 15.70
N VAL A 7 6.85 -13.29 14.87
CA VAL A 7 5.67 -14.01 15.39
C VAL A 7 6.08 -15.25 16.18
N GLU A 8 7.08 -16.01 15.74
CA GLU A 8 7.56 -17.20 16.48
C GLU A 8 8.08 -16.85 17.88
N ARG A 9 8.73 -15.68 18.06
CA ARG A 9 9.13 -15.19 19.39
C ARG A 9 7.91 -14.92 20.29
N VAL A 10 6.88 -14.27 19.72
CA VAL A 10 5.63 -14.00 20.45
C VAL A 10 4.93 -15.30 20.82
N LEU A 11 4.78 -16.23 19.89
CA LEU A 11 4.15 -17.53 20.12
C LEU A 11 4.89 -18.32 21.19
N GLY A 12 6.24 -18.38 21.11
CA GLY A 12 7.08 -19.12 22.05
C GLY A 12 6.94 -18.62 23.48
N ALA A 13 6.81 -17.29 23.69
CA ALA A 13 6.57 -16.70 25.00
C ALA A 13 5.22 -17.12 25.63
N HIS A 14 4.31 -17.66 24.82
CA HIS A 14 2.97 -18.09 25.25
C HIS A 14 2.71 -19.60 25.11
N GLY A 15 3.78 -20.40 25.02
CA GLY A 15 3.68 -21.88 24.90
C GLY A 15 3.07 -22.35 23.59
N LEU A 16 3.18 -21.54 22.53
CA LEU A 16 2.71 -21.84 21.19
C LEU A 16 3.89 -21.91 20.20
N ARG A 17 3.69 -22.58 19.10
CA ARG A 17 4.63 -22.62 17.97
C ARG A 17 3.89 -22.66 16.64
N ALA A 18 4.50 -22.12 15.59
CA ALA A 18 4.07 -22.39 14.22
C ALA A 18 4.51 -23.80 13.82
N PHE A 19 3.68 -24.49 13.04
CA PHE A 19 4.02 -25.77 12.43
C PHE A 19 3.90 -25.72 10.91
N ASP A 20 3.16 -24.76 10.34
CA ASP A 20 3.04 -24.56 8.90
C ASP A 20 2.83 -23.09 8.54
N VAL A 21 3.10 -22.73 7.26
CA VAL A 21 2.90 -21.40 6.71
C VAL A 21 2.44 -21.46 5.26
N GLU A 22 1.45 -20.62 4.93
CA GLU A 22 1.06 -20.35 3.55
C GLU A 22 1.41 -18.90 3.18
N ARG A 23 1.98 -18.70 1.99
CA ARG A 23 2.19 -17.37 1.40
C ARG A 23 0.97 -17.02 0.54
N LEU A 24 0.32 -15.90 0.84
CA LEU A 24 -0.88 -15.44 0.15
C LEU A 24 -0.57 -14.14 -0.62
N PRO A 25 -1.17 -13.94 -1.80
CA PRO A 25 -0.97 -12.73 -2.60
C PRO A 25 -1.74 -11.50 -2.05
N THR A 26 -2.59 -11.69 -1.05
CA THR A 26 -3.43 -10.63 -0.48
C THR A 26 -2.59 -9.48 0.10
N HIS A 27 -3.06 -8.25 -0.11
CA HIS A 27 -2.43 -7.02 0.41
C HIS A 27 -0.97 -6.79 -0.03
N GLY A 28 -0.56 -7.36 -1.16
CA GLY A 28 0.83 -7.28 -1.64
C GLY A 28 1.77 -8.31 -1.03
N GLY A 29 1.20 -9.36 -0.43
CA GLY A 29 1.88 -10.46 0.25
C GLY A 29 1.49 -10.57 1.72
N SER A 30 1.08 -11.77 2.12
CA SER A 30 0.70 -12.09 3.51
C SER A 30 1.16 -13.49 3.86
N LEU A 31 1.39 -13.72 5.15
CA LEU A 31 1.64 -15.05 5.69
C LEU A 31 0.40 -15.50 6.48
N ARG A 32 -0.08 -16.71 6.20
CA ARG A 32 -1.01 -17.43 7.05
C ARG A 32 -0.24 -18.46 7.84
N LEU A 33 -0.23 -18.34 9.17
CA LEU A 33 0.47 -19.26 10.04
C LEU A 33 -0.52 -20.26 10.66
N PHE A 34 -0.12 -21.52 10.69
CA PHE A 34 -0.80 -22.57 11.40
C PHE A 34 -0.03 -22.86 12.69
N CYS A 35 -0.71 -22.69 13.82
CA CYS A 35 -0.07 -22.73 15.13
C CYS A 35 -0.68 -23.82 16.00
N CYS A 36 0.13 -24.35 16.91
CA CYS A 36 -0.30 -25.32 17.92
C CYS A 36 0.40 -25.04 19.25
N ARG A 37 0.00 -25.74 20.31
CA ARG A 37 0.75 -25.75 21.56
C ARG A 37 2.12 -26.39 21.35
N THR A 38 3.12 -25.95 22.10
CA THR A 38 4.50 -26.40 21.96
C THR A 38 4.61 -27.95 22.08
N GLU A 39 3.81 -28.55 22.98
CA GLU A 39 3.78 -30.01 23.25
C GLU A 39 2.97 -30.82 22.21
N ALA A 40 2.24 -30.17 21.30
CA ALA A 40 1.44 -30.87 20.30
C ALA A 40 2.32 -31.60 19.26
N SER A 41 1.83 -32.71 18.74
CA SER A 41 2.59 -33.64 17.86
C SER A 41 2.62 -33.21 16.37
N HIS A 42 2.12 -32.01 16.00
CA HIS A 42 2.20 -31.57 14.62
C HIS A 42 3.64 -31.40 14.16
N ALA A 43 4.03 -32.09 13.10
CA ALA A 43 5.34 -31.90 12.49
C ALA A 43 5.45 -30.56 11.80
N ALA A 44 6.62 -29.92 11.92
CA ALA A 44 6.90 -28.70 11.16
C ALA A 44 7.07 -29.02 9.67
N THR A 45 6.48 -28.20 8.80
CA THR A 45 6.56 -28.40 7.34
C THR A 45 7.86 -27.86 6.76
N ALA A 46 8.22 -28.36 5.57
CA ALA A 46 9.34 -27.81 4.80
C ALA A 46 9.08 -26.34 4.40
N GLY A 47 7.82 -25.96 4.14
CA GLY A 47 7.42 -24.59 3.84
C GLY A 47 7.74 -23.62 4.98
N LEU A 48 7.48 -24.02 6.23
CA LEU A 48 7.84 -23.22 7.40
C LEU A 48 9.37 -23.07 7.52
N ALA A 49 10.11 -24.16 7.32
CA ALA A 49 11.58 -24.13 7.36
C ALA A 49 12.15 -23.20 6.28
N GLN A 50 11.62 -23.26 5.06
CA GLN A 50 12.04 -22.40 3.96
C GLN A 50 11.72 -20.93 4.25
N CYS A 51 10.51 -20.61 4.74
CA CYS A 51 10.13 -19.23 5.08
C CYS A 51 11.07 -18.63 6.14
N ARG A 52 11.43 -19.42 7.16
CA ARG A 52 12.40 -19.01 8.19
C ARG A 52 13.79 -18.76 7.60
N ALA A 53 14.25 -19.65 6.71
CA ALA A 53 15.53 -19.49 6.04
C ALA A 53 15.57 -18.22 5.16
N ASP A 54 14.49 -17.95 4.41
CA ASP A 54 14.38 -16.74 3.58
C ASP A 54 14.45 -15.46 4.42
N GLU A 55 13.71 -15.39 5.54
CA GLU A 55 13.72 -14.22 6.43
C GLU A 55 15.07 -14.03 7.13
N THR A 56 15.73 -15.13 7.53
CA THR A 56 17.08 -15.07 8.09
C THR A 56 18.11 -14.61 7.06
N ALA A 57 18.02 -15.12 5.83
CA ALA A 57 18.88 -14.68 4.73
C ALA A 57 18.69 -13.20 4.39
N ALA A 58 17.44 -12.70 4.50
CA ALA A 58 17.12 -11.29 4.36
C ALA A 58 17.55 -10.44 5.59
N GLY A 59 18.05 -11.06 6.65
CA GLY A 59 18.52 -10.40 7.86
C GLY A 59 17.40 -9.76 8.70
N LEU A 60 16.15 -10.24 8.60
CA LEU A 60 15.00 -9.63 9.29
C LEU A 60 15.08 -9.76 10.83
N ASP A 61 16.00 -10.55 11.34
CA ASP A 61 16.34 -10.70 12.77
C ASP A 61 17.43 -9.74 13.24
N LYS A 62 18.01 -8.93 12.32
CA LYS A 62 19.14 -8.04 12.59
C LYS A 62 18.71 -6.60 12.56
N PRO A 63 18.94 -5.81 13.65
CA PRO A 63 18.60 -4.38 13.68
C PRO A 63 19.21 -3.59 12.52
N GLU A 64 20.44 -3.92 12.12
CA GLU A 64 21.21 -3.23 11.08
C GLU A 64 20.50 -3.27 9.71
N THR A 65 19.69 -4.29 9.46
CA THR A 65 18.87 -4.39 8.24
C THR A 65 17.90 -3.20 8.09
N TYR A 66 17.52 -2.60 9.20
CA TYR A 66 16.53 -1.50 9.25
C TYR A 66 17.15 -0.11 9.26
N ASP A 67 18.48 0.03 9.40
CA ASP A 67 19.16 1.33 9.51
C ASP A 67 18.89 2.25 8.32
N GLY A 68 18.82 1.69 7.10
CA GLY A 68 18.49 2.44 5.89
C GLY A 68 17.00 2.69 5.64
N PHE A 69 16.10 2.17 6.50
CA PHE A 69 14.66 2.23 6.22
C PHE A 69 14.11 3.65 6.20
N ALA A 70 14.47 4.48 7.18
CA ALA A 70 14.01 5.86 7.26
C ALA A 70 14.44 6.69 6.04
N ALA A 71 15.68 6.48 5.56
CA ALA A 71 16.18 7.16 4.38
C ALA A 71 15.40 6.75 3.11
N ARG A 72 15.10 5.46 2.93
CA ARG A 72 14.28 4.98 1.82
C ARG A 72 12.87 5.55 1.85
N VAL A 73 12.24 5.60 3.03
CA VAL A 73 10.91 6.21 3.20
C VAL A 73 10.94 7.70 2.87
N ALA A 74 11.99 8.42 3.28
CA ALA A 74 12.16 9.83 2.94
C ALA A 74 12.31 10.03 1.42
N GLN A 75 13.09 9.18 0.73
CA GLN A 75 13.23 9.23 -0.73
C GLN A 75 11.89 9.06 -1.46
N VAL A 76 11.06 8.10 -1.03
CA VAL A 76 9.72 7.89 -1.61
C VAL A 76 8.85 9.14 -1.40
N ARG A 77 8.86 9.70 -0.19
CA ARG A 77 8.13 10.96 0.12
C ARG A 77 8.59 12.09 -0.77
N ASP A 78 9.90 12.32 -0.85
CA ASP A 78 10.46 13.47 -1.56
C ASP A 78 10.22 13.34 -3.07
N GLY A 79 10.42 12.16 -3.66
CA GLY A 79 10.10 11.90 -5.06
C GLY A 79 8.61 12.10 -5.38
N PHE A 80 7.72 11.72 -4.47
CA PHE A 80 6.29 11.98 -4.66
C PHE A 80 5.94 13.47 -4.53
N ARG A 81 6.53 14.19 -3.58
CA ARG A 81 6.35 15.65 -3.43
C ARG A 81 6.84 16.41 -4.65
N ASP A 82 7.99 16.02 -5.20
CA ASP A 82 8.53 16.62 -6.43
C ASP A 82 7.60 16.37 -7.63
N TRP A 83 6.99 15.19 -7.71
CA TRP A 83 6.02 14.88 -8.75
C TRP A 83 4.75 15.73 -8.61
N ILE A 84 4.18 15.88 -7.41
CA ILE A 84 3.02 16.72 -7.13
C ILE A 84 3.33 18.19 -7.46
N ALA A 85 4.49 18.70 -7.06
CA ALA A 85 4.90 20.07 -7.37
C ALA A 85 4.96 20.31 -8.88
N ARG A 86 5.57 19.39 -9.63
CA ARG A 86 5.60 19.47 -11.11
C ARG A 86 4.20 19.41 -11.72
N ALA A 87 3.32 18.54 -11.21
CA ALA A 87 1.94 18.47 -11.69
C ALA A 87 1.22 19.82 -11.54
N ARG A 88 1.39 20.45 -10.39
CA ARG A 88 0.83 21.80 -10.13
C ARG A 88 1.43 22.87 -11.04
N ASP A 89 2.76 22.91 -11.18
CA ASP A 89 3.46 23.90 -12.03
C ASP A 89 3.06 23.76 -13.51
N GLU A 90 2.73 22.55 -13.95
CA GLU A 90 2.24 22.23 -15.29
C GLU A 90 0.71 22.43 -15.43
N GLY A 91 0.02 22.84 -14.37
CA GLY A 91 -1.43 23.05 -14.36
C GLY A 91 -2.25 21.77 -14.49
N ARG A 92 -1.66 20.59 -14.14
CA ARG A 92 -2.35 19.31 -14.23
C ARG A 92 -3.29 19.08 -13.04
N THR A 93 -4.47 18.58 -13.34
CA THR A 93 -5.44 18.17 -12.32
C THR A 93 -5.11 16.75 -11.85
N VAL A 94 -4.82 16.60 -10.56
CA VAL A 94 -4.56 15.31 -9.92
C VAL A 94 -5.75 14.90 -9.08
N CYS A 95 -6.25 13.69 -9.31
CA CYS A 95 -7.18 13.00 -8.41
C CYS A 95 -6.57 11.72 -7.86
N ALA A 96 -7.14 11.16 -6.79
CA ALA A 96 -6.75 9.87 -6.25
C ALA A 96 -7.86 8.83 -6.45
N TYR A 97 -7.49 7.55 -6.49
CA TYR A 97 -8.42 6.43 -6.44
C TYR A 97 -8.10 5.53 -5.26
N GLY A 98 -9.15 5.19 -4.47
CA GLY A 98 -9.08 4.38 -3.28
C GLY A 98 -8.84 5.19 -2.01
N ALA A 99 -9.87 5.36 -1.18
CA ALA A 99 -9.75 5.95 0.17
C ALA A 99 -9.27 4.88 1.18
N ALA A 100 -8.10 4.27 0.90
CA ALA A 100 -7.52 3.21 1.70
C ALA A 100 -6.68 3.76 2.86
N ALA A 101 -6.65 3.07 4.01
CA ALA A 101 -5.90 3.51 5.19
C ALA A 101 -4.41 3.73 4.91
N LYS A 102 -3.76 2.81 4.17
CA LYS A 102 -2.35 2.95 3.78
C LYS A 102 -2.11 4.19 2.91
N GLY A 103 -2.99 4.43 1.94
CA GLY A 103 -2.92 5.61 1.08
C GLY A 103 -3.08 6.89 1.87
N ASN A 104 -4.05 6.93 2.79
CA ASN A 104 -4.25 8.08 3.66
C ASN A 104 -3.02 8.37 4.55
N THR A 105 -2.40 7.33 5.13
CA THR A 105 -1.15 7.48 5.89
C THR A 105 -0.04 8.06 5.01
N PHE A 106 0.09 7.57 3.77
CA PHE A 106 1.08 8.06 2.82
C PHE A 106 0.87 9.53 2.47
N LEU A 107 -0.36 9.93 2.11
CA LEU A 107 -0.69 11.33 1.80
C LEU A 107 -0.39 12.28 2.96
N ASN A 108 -0.77 11.90 4.19
CA ASN A 108 -0.47 12.69 5.38
C ASN A 108 1.04 12.80 5.65
N TYR A 109 1.79 11.69 5.49
CA TYR A 109 3.24 11.71 5.63
C TYR A 109 3.93 12.61 4.60
N CYS A 110 3.38 12.67 3.39
CA CYS A 110 3.84 13.57 2.33
C CYS A 110 3.38 15.03 2.50
N GLY A 111 2.46 15.30 3.43
CA GLY A 111 1.90 16.64 3.65
C GLY A 111 1.02 17.15 2.51
N VAL A 112 0.38 16.21 1.77
CA VAL A 112 -0.50 16.52 0.62
C VAL A 112 -1.90 16.84 1.13
N THR A 113 -2.53 17.84 0.52
CA THR A 113 -3.87 18.34 0.88
C THR A 113 -4.81 18.37 -0.32
N SER A 114 -6.02 18.89 -0.11
CA SER A 114 -6.98 19.16 -1.18
C SER A 114 -6.52 20.20 -2.21
N ASP A 115 -5.49 20.98 -1.91
CA ASP A 115 -4.88 21.91 -2.86
C ASP A 115 -4.01 21.21 -3.91
N ASP A 116 -3.53 20.00 -3.57
CA ASP A 116 -2.68 19.19 -4.44
C ASP A 116 -3.47 18.09 -5.17
N ILE A 117 -4.45 17.47 -4.47
CA ILE A 117 -5.31 16.41 -5.00
C ILE A 117 -6.76 16.83 -4.79
N VAL A 118 -7.44 17.16 -5.88
CA VAL A 118 -8.76 17.80 -5.83
C VAL A 118 -9.88 16.88 -5.36
N ALA A 119 -9.74 15.58 -5.56
CA ALA A 119 -10.73 14.58 -5.14
C ALA A 119 -10.10 13.18 -5.02
N ALA A 120 -10.70 12.33 -4.20
CA ALA A 120 -10.46 10.90 -4.18
C ALA A 120 -11.75 10.15 -4.57
N PHE A 121 -11.63 9.00 -5.23
CA PHE A 121 -12.75 8.16 -5.62
C PHE A 121 -12.65 6.80 -4.93
N ASP A 122 -13.73 6.33 -4.33
CA ASP A 122 -13.75 5.02 -3.67
C ASP A 122 -15.10 4.33 -3.93
N ALA A 123 -15.05 3.04 -4.27
CA ALA A 123 -16.23 2.24 -4.54
C ALA A 123 -17.10 1.96 -3.30
N ASN A 124 -16.53 2.09 -2.09
CA ASN A 124 -17.26 1.86 -0.86
C ASN A 124 -18.20 3.04 -0.52
N PRO A 125 -19.54 2.84 -0.55
CA PRO A 125 -20.50 3.92 -0.27
C PRO A 125 -20.34 4.55 1.12
N ALA A 126 -19.83 3.81 2.11
CA ALA A 126 -19.63 4.32 3.45
C ALA A 126 -18.52 5.39 3.55
N LYS A 127 -17.65 5.49 2.54
CA LYS A 127 -16.59 6.50 2.46
C LYS A 127 -16.97 7.68 1.59
N GLN A 128 -17.94 7.52 0.71
CA GLN A 128 -18.40 8.57 -0.22
C GLN A 128 -19.04 9.74 0.53
N ASN A 129 -18.91 10.96 -0.01
CA ASN A 129 -19.37 12.21 0.57
C ASN A 129 -18.74 12.50 1.96
N ARG A 130 -17.53 12.03 2.17
CA ARG A 130 -16.69 12.27 3.35
C ARG A 130 -15.36 12.85 2.90
N TYR A 131 -14.45 13.03 3.84
CA TYR A 131 -13.10 13.54 3.59
C TYR A 131 -12.06 12.54 4.08
N LEU A 132 -10.92 12.49 3.40
CA LEU A 132 -9.74 11.78 3.92
C LEU A 132 -9.24 12.49 5.17
N PRO A 133 -9.03 11.77 6.29
CA PRO A 133 -8.54 12.37 7.53
C PRO A 133 -7.18 13.04 7.35
N GLY A 134 -7.01 14.24 7.88
CA GLY A 134 -5.78 15.03 7.82
C GLY A 134 -5.63 15.84 6.53
N SER A 135 -5.66 15.21 5.37
CA SER A 135 -5.53 15.89 4.07
C SER A 135 -6.77 16.67 3.63
N HIS A 136 -7.94 16.36 4.20
CA HIS A 136 -9.24 16.95 3.85
C HIS A 136 -9.64 16.79 2.37
N ILE A 137 -9.08 15.84 1.64
CA ILE A 137 -9.44 15.53 0.26
C ILE A 137 -10.86 14.93 0.25
N PRO A 138 -11.82 15.49 -0.52
CA PRO A 138 -13.19 14.96 -0.60
C PRO A 138 -13.22 13.62 -1.32
N VAL A 139 -14.08 12.72 -0.85
CA VAL A 139 -14.24 11.37 -1.41
C VAL A 139 -15.57 11.24 -2.14
N PHE A 140 -15.54 10.82 -3.40
CA PHE A 140 -16.71 10.66 -4.25
C PHE A 140 -16.85 9.22 -4.78
N ALA A 141 -18.03 8.93 -5.35
CA ALA A 141 -18.26 7.69 -6.07
C ALA A 141 -17.41 7.65 -7.37
N PRO A 142 -16.89 6.49 -7.80
CA PRO A 142 -16.08 6.37 -9.02
C PRO A 142 -16.77 6.89 -10.28
N ALA A 143 -18.11 6.78 -10.38
CA ALA A 143 -18.88 7.29 -11.51
C ALA A 143 -18.72 8.80 -11.75
N ARG A 144 -18.29 9.55 -10.72
CA ARG A 144 -18.10 11.00 -10.83
C ARG A 144 -16.74 11.42 -11.38
N ILE A 145 -15.81 10.49 -11.64
CA ILE A 145 -14.46 10.84 -12.12
C ILE A 145 -14.49 11.61 -13.45
N GLY A 146 -15.47 11.33 -14.30
CA GLY A 146 -15.68 12.04 -15.57
C GLY A 146 -16.09 13.51 -15.42
N GLU A 147 -16.62 13.92 -14.25
CA GLU A 147 -16.92 15.33 -13.93
C GLU A 147 -15.64 16.14 -13.71
N PHE A 148 -14.61 15.50 -13.20
CA PHE A 148 -13.30 16.10 -12.89
C PHE A 148 -12.33 16.03 -14.05
N ARG A 149 -12.43 15.01 -14.91
CA ARG A 149 -11.53 14.72 -16.05
C ARG A 149 -10.05 14.93 -15.68
N PRO A 150 -9.54 14.24 -14.62
CA PRO A 150 -8.19 14.45 -14.15
C PRO A 150 -7.14 14.09 -15.20
N ASP A 151 -6.05 14.84 -15.25
CA ASP A 151 -4.88 14.50 -16.06
C ASP A 151 -4.13 13.29 -15.46
N ASP A 152 -4.10 13.21 -14.13
CA ASP A 152 -3.46 12.11 -13.43
C ASP A 152 -4.38 11.51 -12.35
N VAL A 153 -4.48 10.19 -12.32
CA VAL A 153 -5.20 9.42 -11.29
C VAL A 153 -4.19 8.63 -10.46
N LEU A 154 -3.91 9.10 -9.25
CA LEU A 154 -3.04 8.43 -8.28
C LEU A 154 -3.76 7.22 -7.68
N ILE A 155 -3.27 6.01 -7.94
CA ILE A 155 -3.79 4.78 -7.36
C ILE A 155 -3.17 4.58 -5.97
N LEU A 156 -3.97 4.81 -4.92
CA LEU A 156 -3.53 4.64 -3.53
C LEU A 156 -3.39 3.16 -3.12
N PRO A 157 -4.31 2.24 -3.50
CA PRO A 157 -4.11 0.81 -3.29
C PRO A 157 -3.28 0.21 -4.45
N TRP A 158 -1.99 0.54 -4.55
CA TRP A 158 -1.09 0.17 -5.64
C TRP A 158 -1.03 -1.33 -5.94
N ASN A 159 -1.33 -2.18 -4.96
CA ASN A 159 -1.43 -3.62 -5.14
C ASN A 159 -2.64 -4.07 -5.98
N LEU A 160 -3.60 -3.18 -6.24
CA LEU A 160 -4.78 -3.38 -7.09
C LEU A 160 -4.68 -2.58 -8.38
N LYS A 161 -3.50 -2.11 -8.77
CA LYS A 161 -3.30 -1.22 -9.92
C LYS A 161 -3.89 -1.79 -11.21
N ASP A 162 -3.68 -3.07 -11.48
CA ASP A 162 -4.12 -3.71 -12.72
C ASP A 162 -5.65 -3.79 -12.81
N GLU A 163 -6.32 -4.09 -11.69
CA GLU A 163 -7.78 -4.09 -11.59
C GLU A 163 -8.34 -2.67 -11.78
N ILE A 164 -7.74 -1.68 -11.10
CA ILE A 164 -8.21 -0.29 -11.14
C ILE A 164 -7.98 0.33 -12.52
N THR A 165 -6.85 0.08 -13.15
CA THR A 165 -6.57 0.58 -14.51
C THR A 165 -7.51 -0.01 -15.54
N ALA A 166 -7.89 -1.29 -15.40
CA ALA A 166 -8.89 -1.91 -16.24
C ALA A 166 -10.30 -1.32 -16.00
N GLN A 167 -10.69 -1.14 -14.73
CA GLN A 167 -12.00 -0.58 -14.37
C GLN A 167 -12.18 0.86 -14.84
N LEU A 168 -11.14 1.66 -14.79
CA LEU A 168 -11.16 3.08 -15.12
C LEU A 168 -10.53 3.40 -16.49
N ALA A 169 -10.40 2.41 -17.37
CA ALA A 169 -9.73 2.58 -18.67
C ALA A 169 -10.25 3.79 -19.47
N HIS A 170 -11.52 4.16 -19.28
CA HIS A 170 -12.18 5.29 -19.93
C HIS A 170 -11.56 6.67 -19.59
N ILE A 171 -10.72 6.79 -18.56
CA ILE A 171 -10.02 8.07 -18.31
C ILE A 171 -9.05 8.42 -19.44
N ARG A 172 -8.58 7.43 -20.19
CA ARG A 172 -7.73 7.61 -21.38
C ARG A 172 -8.44 8.34 -22.52
N ASP A 173 -9.79 8.33 -22.57
CA ASP A 173 -10.57 9.00 -23.59
C ASP A 173 -10.39 10.53 -23.59
N TRP A 174 -9.95 11.10 -22.46
CA TRP A 174 -9.60 12.52 -22.36
C TRP A 174 -8.11 12.76 -22.08
N GLY A 175 -7.26 11.74 -22.25
CA GLY A 175 -5.82 11.85 -22.04
C GLY A 175 -5.37 11.65 -20.59
N GLY A 176 -6.26 11.19 -19.70
CA GLY A 176 -5.95 10.91 -18.30
C GLY A 176 -5.01 9.71 -18.17
N ARG A 177 -4.09 9.77 -17.21
CA ARG A 177 -3.07 8.76 -16.94
C ARG A 177 -3.22 8.20 -15.54
N PHE A 178 -2.74 6.98 -15.35
CA PHE A 178 -2.65 6.39 -14.01
C PHE A 178 -1.25 6.57 -13.44
N VAL A 179 -1.18 6.74 -12.12
CA VAL A 179 0.08 6.94 -11.40
C VAL A 179 0.08 6.10 -10.13
N ILE A 180 1.19 5.47 -9.81
CA ILE A 180 1.48 4.90 -8.49
C ILE A 180 2.66 5.64 -7.87
N ALA A 181 2.72 5.72 -6.53
CA ALA A 181 3.74 6.48 -5.82
C ALA A 181 4.70 5.59 -4.98
N SER A 182 4.50 4.27 -4.98
CA SER A 182 5.31 3.36 -4.16
C SER A 182 5.69 2.13 -4.99
N PRO A 183 6.98 1.67 -4.94
CA PRO A 183 8.11 2.24 -4.20
C PRO A 183 8.64 3.55 -4.79
N ASP A 184 8.36 3.84 -6.06
CA ASP A 184 8.73 5.06 -6.78
C ASP A 184 7.52 5.56 -7.56
N VAL A 185 7.53 6.86 -7.93
CA VAL A 185 6.48 7.43 -8.78
C VAL A 185 6.60 6.85 -10.19
N GLN A 186 5.56 6.20 -10.64
CA GLN A 186 5.47 5.62 -11.98
C GLN A 186 4.15 6.03 -12.64
N VAL A 187 4.24 6.54 -13.86
CA VAL A 187 3.08 6.71 -14.75
C VAL A 187 2.86 5.37 -15.46
N LEU A 188 1.63 4.88 -15.42
CA LEU A 188 1.24 3.61 -16.02
C LEU A 188 0.61 3.88 -17.39
N ASP A 189 1.10 3.21 -18.41
CA ASP A 189 0.58 3.26 -19.79
C ASP A 189 -0.73 2.48 -19.96
#